data_3245751089e294937efb4c06c20cb2fe
#
_entry.id   3245751089e294937efb4c06c20cb2fe
#
_cell.length_a   1.000
_cell.length_b   1.000
_cell.length_c   1.000
_cell.angle_alpha   90.00
_cell.angle_beta   90.00
_cell.angle_gamma   90.00
#
_symmetry.space_group_name_H-M   'P 1'
#
loop_
_entity.id
_entity.type
_entity.pdbx_description
1 polymer ?
#
loop_
_entity_poly.entity_id
_entity_poly.type
_entity_poly.pdbx_seq_one_letter_code
_entity_poly.pdbx_strand_id
1 'polypeptide(L)'
;MALQSPNIADVLQRSFEDASFTARKVVGDQRELSKINKDFGQSYRFEYTNVKIKEPLMLRLDTKVEDTTLTLVLNGPTQLIKIPGLTQKQNLSRAPGRRQTPLDFGLVTPSMFKDLFVAKFVRVDRATGDYVFDLTYLPKLDDTSRHRIWIDPQKRFTTRREWYNQQGRQLATFYYEEPKQADGVWFPTKVTVKNMDNKVAGVTEYSGVRINGGLSADLFKI
;
A
#
# COMPACT_ATOMS: atom_id res chain seq x y z
N MET A 1 -24.18 11.20 26.60
CA MET A 1 -24.10 10.96 25.15
C MET A 1 -23.05 9.89 24.90
N ALA A 2 -23.45 8.74 24.33
CA ALA A 2 -22.46 7.76 23.88
C ALA A 2 -21.65 8.40 22.75
N LEU A 3 -20.34 8.51 22.92
CA LEU A 3 -19.44 8.95 21.85
C LEU A 3 -19.57 7.95 20.70
N GLN A 4 -20.01 8.43 19.54
CA GLN A 4 -20.11 7.63 18.34
C GLN A 4 -18.72 7.12 17.97
N SER A 5 -18.58 5.82 17.72
CA SER A 5 -17.29 5.24 17.30
C SER A 5 -16.81 5.90 16.00
N PRO A 6 -15.51 6.21 15.88
CA PRO A 6 -14.95 6.76 14.65
C PRO A 6 -15.30 5.91 13.42
N ASN A 7 -15.60 6.58 12.32
CA ASN A 7 -15.86 5.94 11.03
C ASN A 7 -14.62 6.11 10.14
N ILE A 8 -14.33 5.12 9.32
CA ILE A 8 -13.23 5.21 8.36
C ILE A 8 -13.36 6.42 7.43
N ALA A 9 -14.60 6.82 7.11
CA ALA A 9 -14.89 7.99 6.28
C ALA A 9 -14.35 9.31 6.86
N ASP A 10 -14.11 9.37 8.18
CA ASP A 10 -13.62 10.58 8.86
C ASP A 10 -12.12 10.80 8.64
N VAL A 11 -11.40 9.74 8.29
CA VAL A 11 -9.93 9.71 8.14
C VAL A 11 -9.45 9.43 6.72
N LEU A 12 -10.35 9.41 5.73
CA LEU A 12 -9.97 9.25 4.33
C LEU A 12 -9.24 10.47 3.76
N GLN A 13 -8.23 10.25 2.94
CA GLN A 13 -7.57 11.27 2.11
C GLN A 13 -8.45 11.62 0.90
N ARG A 14 -9.47 12.43 1.13
CA ARG A 14 -10.47 12.78 0.09
C ARG A 14 -9.92 13.74 -0.97
N SER A 15 -8.92 14.54 -0.64
CA SER A 15 -8.27 15.49 -1.55
C SER A 15 -7.17 14.83 -2.39
N PHE A 16 -6.87 13.55 -2.17
CA PHE A 16 -5.89 12.82 -2.94
C PHE A 16 -6.47 12.41 -4.30
N GLU A 17 -5.84 12.84 -5.38
CA GLU A 17 -6.16 12.46 -6.75
C GLU A 17 -5.07 11.59 -7.37
N ASP A 18 -3.81 12.01 -7.24
CA ASP A 18 -2.66 11.26 -7.72
C ASP A 18 -1.38 11.57 -6.96
N ALA A 19 -0.39 10.69 -7.10
CA ALA A 19 0.97 10.88 -6.60
C ALA A 19 2.01 10.28 -7.53
N SER A 20 3.19 10.90 -7.57
CA SER A 20 4.39 10.32 -8.16
C SER A 20 5.59 10.53 -7.25
N PHE A 21 6.45 9.53 -7.17
CA PHE A 21 7.68 9.55 -6.36
C PHE A 21 8.64 8.45 -6.79
N THR A 22 9.87 8.54 -6.31
CA THR A 22 10.86 7.47 -6.43
C THR A 22 11.01 6.76 -5.08
N ALA A 23 10.78 5.45 -5.08
CA ALA A 23 11.02 4.57 -3.94
C ALA A 23 12.42 3.95 -4.09
N ARG A 24 13.30 4.16 -3.11
CA ARG A 24 14.64 3.60 -3.03
C ARG A 24 14.73 2.59 -1.91
N LYS A 25 15.18 1.39 -2.21
CA LYS A 25 15.49 0.39 -1.19
C LYS A 25 16.77 0.80 -0.43
N VAL A 26 16.65 0.95 0.88
CA VAL A 26 17.77 1.23 1.80
C VAL A 26 18.24 -0.05 2.47
N VAL A 27 17.30 -0.91 2.88
CA VAL A 27 17.55 -2.22 3.47
C VAL A 27 16.68 -3.25 2.76
N GLY A 28 17.23 -4.40 2.44
CA GLY A 28 16.52 -5.54 1.88
C GLY A 28 17.21 -6.84 2.29
N ASP A 29 16.86 -7.36 3.46
CA ASP A 29 17.34 -8.66 3.94
C ASP A 29 16.48 -9.77 3.34
N GLN A 30 16.99 -10.43 2.30
CA GLN A 30 16.25 -11.48 1.57
C GLN A 30 15.88 -12.68 2.45
N ARG A 31 16.67 -12.99 3.47
CA ARG A 31 16.36 -14.05 4.43
C ARG A 31 15.13 -13.67 5.27
N GLU A 32 15.13 -12.46 5.81
CA GLU A 32 14.04 -11.98 6.66
C GLU A 32 12.77 -11.64 5.84
N LEU A 33 12.92 -11.15 4.60
CA LEU A 33 11.82 -10.93 3.67
C LEU A 33 11.14 -12.24 3.25
N SER A 34 11.90 -13.29 3.00
CA SER A 34 11.37 -14.61 2.60
C SER A 34 10.55 -15.28 3.69
N LYS A 35 10.74 -14.93 4.96
CA LYS A 35 9.90 -15.38 6.08
C LYS A 35 8.49 -14.77 6.03
N ILE A 36 8.32 -13.61 5.40
CA ILE A 36 7.02 -12.98 5.18
C ILE A 36 6.24 -13.80 4.17
N ASN A 37 6.70 -13.84 2.93
CA ASN A 37 6.38 -14.81 1.91
C ASN A 37 7.39 -14.70 0.75
N LYS A 38 7.45 -15.73 -0.09
CA LYS A 38 8.42 -15.83 -1.19
C LYS A 38 8.25 -14.70 -2.23
N ASP A 39 7.01 -14.42 -2.63
CA ASP A 39 6.71 -13.41 -3.66
C ASP A 39 7.05 -12.00 -3.15
N PHE A 40 6.78 -11.73 -1.88
CA PHE A 40 7.14 -10.47 -1.23
C PHE A 40 8.66 -10.27 -1.18
N GLY A 41 9.42 -11.34 -0.87
CA GLY A 41 10.88 -11.31 -0.93
C GLY A 41 11.41 -10.98 -2.32
N GLN A 42 10.79 -11.56 -3.36
CA GLN A 42 11.16 -11.25 -4.74
C GLN A 42 10.89 -9.79 -5.12
N SER A 43 9.78 -9.21 -4.62
CA SER A 43 9.43 -7.83 -4.91
C SER A 43 10.45 -6.81 -4.38
N TYR A 44 11.30 -7.17 -3.42
CA TYR A 44 12.35 -6.31 -2.85
C TYR A 44 13.71 -6.39 -3.57
N ARG A 45 13.78 -7.00 -4.75
CA ARG A 45 15.04 -7.06 -5.53
C ARG A 45 15.37 -5.76 -6.26
N PHE A 46 14.43 -4.82 -6.36
CA PHE A 46 14.70 -3.50 -6.96
C PHE A 46 15.69 -2.69 -6.12
N GLU A 47 16.41 -1.78 -6.75
CA GLU A 47 17.19 -0.74 -6.07
C GLU A 47 16.34 0.54 -5.93
N TYR A 48 15.69 0.93 -7.01
CA TYR A 48 14.72 2.03 -7.04
C TYR A 48 13.55 1.70 -7.94
N THR A 49 12.41 2.31 -7.66
CA THR A 49 11.18 2.18 -8.43
C THR A 49 10.53 3.55 -8.57
N ASN A 50 10.21 3.94 -9.80
CA ASN A 50 9.35 5.10 -10.04
C ASN A 50 7.91 4.67 -9.86
N VAL A 51 7.25 5.26 -8.87
CA VAL A 51 5.87 4.95 -8.50
C VAL A 51 4.95 6.05 -8.97
N LYS A 52 3.84 5.67 -9.60
CA LYS A 52 2.73 6.56 -9.93
C LYS A 52 1.44 5.93 -9.44
N ILE A 53 0.67 6.68 -8.68
CA ILE A 53 -0.62 6.27 -8.13
C ILE A 53 -1.66 7.27 -8.61
N LYS A 54 -2.83 6.80 -9.02
CA LYS A 54 -3.96 7.66 -9.38
C LYS A 54 -5.27 7.02 -8.95
N GLU A 55 -6.16 7.83 -8.37
CA GLU A 55 -7.54 7.41 -8.13
C GLU A 55 -8.32 7.25 -9.45
N PRO A 56 -9.23 6.28 -9.54
CA PRO A 56 -9.46 5.20 -8.58
C PRO A 56 -8.57 3.97 -8.82
N LEU A 57 -7.81 3.54 -7.82
CA LEU A 57 -7.06 2.26 -7.78
C LEU A 57 -6.18 1.99 -9.02
N MET A 58 -5.55 3.01 -9.58
CA MET A 58 -4.56 2.88 -10.63
C MET A 58 -3.16 3.02 -10.05
N LEU A 59 -2.26 2.13 -10.45
CA LEU A 59 -0.87 2.10 -10.03
C LEU A 59 0.04 1.77 -11.22
N ARG A 60 1.17 2.46 -11.30
CA ARG A 60 2.24 2.11 -12.21
C ARG A 60 3.57 2.11 -11.47
N LEU A 61 4.33 1.04 -11.66
CA LEU A 61 5.68 0.87 -11.17
C LEU A 61 6.61 0.68 -12.37
N ASP A 62 7.58 1.57 -12.50
CA ASP A 62 8.68 1.42 -13.45
C ASP A 62 9.96 1.20 -12.64
N THR A 63 10.54 0.01 -12.74
CA THR A 63 11.70 -0.40 -11.96
C THR A 63 12.76 -1.09 -12.80
N LYS A 64 13.97 -1.18 -12.27
CA LYS A 64 15.04 -2.02 -12.79
C LYS A 64 15.45 -3.03 -11.73
N VAL A 65 15.51 -4.29 -12.13
CA VAL A 65 16.02 -5.38 -11.29
C VAL A 65 17.22 -5.97 -12.01
N GLU A 66 18.41 -5.79 -11.44
CA GLU A 66 19.67 -6.08 -12.13
C GLU A 66 19.72 -5.31 -13.46
N ASP A 67 19.84 -6.00 -14.60
CA ASP A 67 19.85 -5.37 -15.93
C ASP A 67 18.48 -5.39 -16.63
N THR A 68 17.44 -5.88 -15.96
CA THR A 68 16.10 -6.03 -16.54
C THR A 68 15.20 -4.89 -16.12
N THR A 69 14.68 -4.12 -17.09
CA THR A 69 13.61 -3.15 -16.87
C THR A 69 12.28 -3.86 -16.73
N LEU A 70 11.51 -3.52 -15.70
CA LEU A 70 10.19 -4.04 -15.44
C LEU A 70 9.20 -2.88 -15.30
N THR A 71 8.08 -2.97 -16.02
CA THR A 71 6.92 -2.10 -15.81
C THR A 71 5.76 -2.95 -15.33
N LEU A 72 5.16 -2.55 -14.21
CA LEU A 72 3.91 -3.10 -13.70
C LEU A 72 2.86 -2.01 -13.75
N VAL A 73 1.70 -2.31 -14.35
CA VAL A 73 0.53 -1.42 -14.35
C VAL A 73 -0.65 -2.17 -13.75
N LEU A 74 -1.32 -1.53 -12.80
CA LEU A 74 -2.60 -1.94 -12.25
C LEU A 74 -3.66 -0.90 -12.64
N ASN A 75 -4.78 -1.37 -13.18
CA ASN A 75 -5.94 -0.55 -13.43
C ASN A 75 -7.18 -1.35 -13.02
N GLY A 76 -7.79 -0.96 -11.90
CA GLY A 76 -8.81 -1.76 -11.25
C GLY A 76 -8.30 -3.18 -10.95
N PRO A 77 -8.99 -4.26 -11.36
CA PRO A 77 -8.55 -5.64 -11.11
C PRO A 77 -7.55 -6.16 -12.14
N THR A 78 -7.23 -5.41 -13.18
CA THR A 78 -6.34 -5.88 -14.24
C THR A 78 -4.91 -5.45 -13.98
N GLN A 79 -3.98 -6.39 -14.10
CA GLN A 79 -2.55 -6.17 -13.99
C GLN A 79 -1.87 -6.46 -15.33
N LEU A 80 -0.95 -5.59 -15.71
CA LEU A 80 -0.03 -5.78 -16.83
C LEU A 80 1.40 -5.77 -16.29
N ILE A 81 2.19 -6.78 -16.66
CA ILE A 81 3.63 -6.83 -16.41
C ILE A 81 4.35 -6.86 -17.75
N LYS A 82 5.30 -5.94 -17.92
CA LYS A 82 6.18 -5.89 -19.10
C LYS A 82 7.63 -6.03 -18.68
N ILE A 83 8.33 -6.96 -19.30
CA ILE A 83 9.78 -7.08 -19.30
C ILE A 83 10.26 -7.20 -20.76
N PRO A 84 11.55 -7.01 -21.08
CA PRO A 84 12.05 -7.17 -22.44
C PRO A 84 11.65 -8.55 -23.02
N GLY A 85 10.99 -8.52 -24.17
CA GLY A 85 10.54 -9.72 -24.87
C GLY A 85 9.28 -10.40 -24.31
N LEU A 86 8.70 -9.93 -23.19
CA LEU A 86 7.50 -10.53 -22.61
C LEU A 86 6.53 -9.48 -22.08
N THR A 87 5.27 -9.64 -22.43
CA THR A 87 4.15 -8.89 -21.84
C THR A 87 3.11 -9.88 -21.32
N GLN A 88 2.80 -9.78 -20.03
CA GLN A 88 1.81 -10.62 -19.37
C GLN A 88 0.68 -9.76 -18.81
N LYS A 89 -0.56 -10.14 -19.14
CA LYS A 89 -1.77 -9.53 -18.62
C LYS A 89 -2.55 -10.56 -17.81
N GLN A 90 -3.02 -10.15 -16.62
CA GLN A 90 -3.82 -11.03 -15.74
C GLN A 90 -4.94 -10.27 -15.05
N ASN A 91 -6.02 -10.98 -14.76
CA ASN A 91 -7.14 -10.45 -13.99
C ASN A 91 -7.03 -10.95 -12.55
N LEU A 92 -6.95 -10.01 -11.60
CA LEU A 92 -6.81 -10.25 -10.17
C LEU A 92 -8.13 -10.09 -9.40
N SER A 93 -9.29 -10.08 -10.07
CA SER A 93 -10.60 -9.92 -9.40
C SER A 93 -10.87 -11.01 -8.35
N ARG A 94 -10.35 -12.24 -8.58
CA ARG A 94 -10.44 -13.37 -7.63
C ARG A 94 -9.20 -13.55 -6.75
N ALA A 95 -8.26 -12.61 -6.79
CA ALA A 95 -7.04 -12.63 -5.98
C ALA A 95 -6.71 -11.22 -5.50
N PRO A 96 -7.65 -10.55 -4.78
CA PRO A 96 -7.49 -9.14 -4.39
C PRO A 96 -6.28 -8.93 -3.49
N GLY A 97 -5.90 -9.91 -2.67
CA GLY A 97 -4.70 -9.86 -1.81
C GLY A 97 -3.37 -9.79 -2.58
N ARG A 98 -3.37 -10.04 -3.90
CA ARG A 98 -2.20 -9.85 -4.77
C ARG A 98 -2.13 -8.48 -5.42
N ARG A 99 -3.18 -7.65 -5.26
CA ARG A 99 -3.22 -6.29 -5.82
C ARG A 99 -2.49 -5.34 -4.89
N GLN A 100 -1.55 -4.60 -5.45
CA GLN A 100 -1.01 -3.43 -4.78
C GLN A 100 -2.05 -2.31 -4.80
N THR A 101 -2.09 -1.54 -3.72
CA THR A 101 -3.08 -0.48 -3.52
C THR A 101 -2.42 0.76 -2.92
N PRO A 102 -3.09 1.91 -2.86
CA PRO A 102 -2.58 3.08 -2.15
C PRO A 102 -2.18 2.79 -0.70
N LEU A 103 -2.81 1.78 -0.04
CA LEU A 103 -2.47 1.37 1.32
C LEU A 103 -1.02 0.88 1.46
N ASP A 104 -0.44 0.29 0.40
CA ASP A 104 0.95 -0.17 0.42
C ASP A 104 1.94 0.99 0.56
N PHE A 105 1.49 2.20 0.27
CA PHE A 105 2.23 3.45 0.40
C PHE A 105 1.73 4.34 1.55
N GLY A 106 0.90 3.80 2.45
CA GLY A 106 0.39 4.49 3.62
C GLY A 106 -0.82 5.40 3.39
N LEU A 107 -1.41 5.36 2.19
CA LEU A 107 -2.60 6.14 1.85
C LEU A 107 -3.88 5.35 2.05
N VAL A 108 -4.92 6.02 2.55
CA VAL A 108 -6.26 5.46 2.73
C VAL A 108 -7.25 6.33 1.93
N THR A 109 -7.69 5.81 0.78
CA THR A 109 -8.47 6.56 -0.20
C THR A 109 -9.91 6.05 -0.33
N PRO A 110 -10.86 6.89 -0.79
CA PRO A 110 -12.27 6.48 -0.91
C PRO A 110 -12.50 5.27 -1.81
N SER A 111 -11.77 5.14 -2.91
CA SER A 111 -11.94 4.03 -3.86
C SER A 111 -11.65 2.66 -3.25
N MET A 112 -10.76 2.59 -2.24
CA MET A 112 -10.46 1.35 -1.53
C MET A 112 -11.69 0.78 -0.83
N PHE A 113 -12.57 1.63 -0.28
CA PHE A 113 -13.78 1.20 0.44
C PHE A 113 -14.99 1.01 -0.45
N LYS A 114 -14.94 1.51 -1.67
CA LYS A 114 -15.94 1.21 -2.70
C LYS A 114 -15.71 -0.16 -3.33
N ASP A 115 -14.45 -0.52 -3.56
CA ASP A 115 -14.10 -1.63 -4.46
C ASP A 115 -13.36 -2.80 -3.79
N LEU A 116 -12.76 -2.59 -2.61
CA LEU A 116 -11.90 -3.61 -1.98
C LEU A 116 -12.30 -3.96 -0.56
N PHE A 117 -12.44 -2.98 0.34
CA PHE A 117 -12.46 -3.24 1.77
C PHE A 117 -13.74 -2.80 2.47
N VAL A 118 -14.07 -3.56 3.52
CA VAL A 118 -14.91 -3.11 4.62
C VAL A 118 -14.00 -2.76 5.80
N ALA A 119 -14.23 -1.62 6.43
CA ALA A 119 -13.50 -1.19 7.62
C ALA A 119 -14.37 -1.38 8.86
N LYS A 120 -13.78 -1.95 9.92
CA LYS A 120 -14.39 -2.06 11.25
C LYS A 120 -13.49 -1.33 12.24
N PHE A 121 -14.03 -0.32 12.94
CA PHE A 121 -13.32 0.33 14.03
C PHE A 121 -13.05 -0.66 15.18
N VAL A 122 -11.84 -0.65 15.70
CA VAL A 122 -11.40 -1.54 16.80
C VAL A 122 -11.25 -0.76 18.10
N ARG A 123 -10.44 0.30 18.08
CA ARG A 123 -10.17 1.15 19.24
C ARG A 123 -9.42 2.43 18.84
N VAL A 124 -9.27 3.33 19.78
CA VAL A 124 -8.23 4.36 19.75
C VAL A 124 -6.97 3.75 20.38
N ASP A 125 -5.82 3.91 19.76
CA ASP A 125 -4.55 3.50 20.35
C ASP A 125 -4.18 4.43 21.49
N ARG A 126 -3.93 3.89 22.68
CA ARG A 126 -3.69 4.70 23.88
C ARG A 126 -2.33 5.41 23.88
N ALA A 127 -1.36 4.85 23.16
CA ALA A 127 0.00 5.41 23.13
C ALA A 127 0.13 6.54 22.11
N THR A 128 -0.55 6.43 20.96
CA THR A 128 -0.37 7.36 19.82
C THR A 128 -1.60 8.23 19.57
N GLY A 129 -2.79 7.82 20.02
CA GLY A 129 -4.06 8.46 19.67
C GLY A 129 -4.60 8.05 18.30
N ASP A 130 -3.92 7.16 17.60
CA ASP A 130 -4.33 6.70 16.28
C ASP A 130 -5.65 5.92 16.35
N TYR A 131 -6.46 6.06 15.30
CA TYR A 131 -7.63 5.23 15.10
C TYR A 131 -7.24 3.89 14.50
N VAL A 132 -7.64 2.81 15.13
CA VAL A 132 -7.33 1.43 14.70
C VAL A 132 -8.53 0.83 14.01
N PHE A 133 -8.35 0.36 12.78
CA PHE A 133 -9.38 -0.33 12.00
C PHE A 133 -8.88 -1.70 11.54
N ASP A 134 -9.78 -2.67 11.53
CA ASP A 134 -9.61 -3.91 10.76
C ASP A 134 -10.21 -3.70 9.36
N LEU A 135 -9.43 -4.00 8.33
CA LEU A 135 -9.86 -4.00 6.93
C LEU A 135 -9.97 -5.44 6.46
N THR A 136 -11.17 -5.84 6.06
CA THR A 136 -11.45 -7.13 5.42
C THR A 136 -11.89 -6.88 3.99
N TYR A 137 -11.62 -7.82 3.08
CA TYR A 137 -12.11 -7.69 1.71
C TYR A 137 -13.64 -7.74 1.66
N LEU A 138 -14.23 -7.09 0.65
CA LEU A 138 -15.66 -7.19 0.38
C LEU A 138 -16.03 -8.67 0.14
N PRO A 139 -17.18 -9.16 0.65
CA PRO A 139 -17.56 -10.59 0.55
C PRO A 139 -17.53 -11.14 -0.88
N LYS A 140 -17.87 -10.31 -1.87
CA LYS A 140 -17.83 -10.68 -3.30
C LYS A 140 -16.45 -11.03 -3.85
N LEU A 141 -15.37 -10.69 -3.12
CA LEU A 141 -13.99 -10.93 -3.53
C LEU A 141 -13.42 -12.26 -3.03
N ASP A 142 -14.14 -12.93 -2.11
CA ASP A 142 -13.83 -14.27 -1.58
C ASP A 142 -12.37 -14.42 -1.08
N ASP A 143 -11.89 -13.40 -0.36
CA ASP A 143 -10.55 -13.38 0.27
C ASP A 143 -10.68 -13.08 1.75
N THR A 144 -10.26 -14.00 2.60
CA THR A 144 -10.31 -13.89 4.06
C THR A 144 -9.04 -13.31 4.68
N SER A 145 -8.04 -12.94 3.88
CA SER A 145 -6.91 -12.17 4.36
C SER A 145 -7.36 -10.77 4.78
N ARG A 146 -6.62 -10.13 5.67
CA ARG A 146 -7.02 -8.84 6.23
C ARG A 146 -5.82 -7.99 6.61
N HIS A 147 -6.10 -6.72 6.84
CA HIS A 147 -5.14 -5.78 7.40
C HIS A 147 -5.69 -5.18 8.69
N ARG A 148 -4.82 -4.89 9.65
CA ARG A 148 -5.10 -3.96 10.73
C ARG A 148 -4.28 -2.71 10.51
N ILE A 149 -4.92 -1.56 10.55
CA ILE A 149 -4.26 -0.27 10.27
C ILE A 149 -4.44 0.67 11.44
N TRP A 150 -3.42 1.48 11.68
CA TRP A 150 -3.42 2.63 12.57
C TRP A 150 -3.37 3.89 11.72
N ILE A 151 -4.26 4.80 11.95
CA ILE A 151 -4.37 6.05 11.19
C ILE A 151 -4.28 7.21 12.17
N ASP A 152 -3.35 8.13 11.94
CA ASP A 152 -3.33 9.44 12.59
C ASP A 152 -4.59 10.23 12.17
N PRO A 153 -5.52 10.52 13.11
CA PRO A 153 -6.80 11.14 12.75
C PRO A 153 -6.68 12.60 12.28
N GLN A 154 -5.58 13.27 12.60
CA GLN A 154 -5.33 14.65 12.19
C GLN A 154 -4.68 14.71 10.81
N LYS A 155 -3.67 13.88 10.58
CA LYS A 155 -2.93 13.83 9.32
C LYS A 155 -3.57 12.91 8.27
N ARG A 156 -4.46 12.01 8.69
CA ARG A 156 -5.22 11.09 7.83
C ARG A 156 -4.32 10.17 6.97
N PHE A 157 -3.21 9.73 7.51
CA PHE A 157 -2.36 8.74 6.88
C PHE A 157 -2.13 7.54 7.81
N THR A 158 -1.82 6.40 7.22
CA THR A 158 -1.52 5.19 7.98
C THR A 158 -0.14 5.30 8.60
N THR A 159 -0.04 5.16 9.92
CA THR A 159 1.23 5.13 10.65
C THR A 159 1.78 3.72 10.77
N ARG A 160 0.89 2.72 10.84
CA ARG A 160 1.22 1.31 10.97
C ARG A 160 0.19 0.44 10.27
N ARG A 161 0.64 -0.66 9.67
CA ARG A 161 -0.20 -1.71 9.10
C ARG A 161 0.32 -3.08 9.50
N GLU A 162 -0.56 -3.96 9.94
CA GLU A 162 -0.32 -5.39 10.08
C GLU A 162 -1.02 -6.14 8.95
N TRP A 163 -0.33 -7.09 8.34
CA TRP A 163 -0.86 -7.93 7.27
C TRP A 163 -1.06 -9.35 7.76
N TYR A 164 -2.26 -9.89 7.54
CA TYR A 164 -2.67 -11.24 7.92
C TYR A 164 -3.07 -12.04 6.69
N ASN A 165 -2.64 -13.29 6.63
CA ASN A 165 -3.04 -14.21 5.58
C ASN A 165 -4.48 -14.73 5.79
N GLN A 166 -4.96 -15.58 4.87
CA GLN A 166 -6.30 -16.16 4.91
C GLN A 166 -6.53 -17.09 6.11
N GLN A 167 -5.48 -17.62 6.72
CA GLN A 167 -5.53 -18.43 7.96
C GLN A 167 -5.50 -17.58 9.24
N GLY A 168 -5.53 -16.26 9.11
CA GLY A 168 -5.48 -15.33 10.23
C GLY A 168 -4.09 -15.18 10.87
N ARG A 169 -3.05 -15.77 10.28
CA ARG A 169 -1.67 -15.61 10.74
C ARG A 169 -1.12 -14.27 10.25
N GLN A 170 -0.55 -13.50 11.17
CA GLN A 170 0.17 -12.29 10.82
C GLN A 170 1.43 -12.63 10.01
N LEU A 171 1.70 -11.89 8.94
CA LEU A 171 2.87 -12.08 8.08
C LEU A 171 3.91 -11.00 8.29
N ALA A 172 3.48 -9.74 8.39
CA ALA A 172 4.36 -8.59 8.48
C ALA A 172 3.71 -7.42 9.21
N THR A 173 4.56 -6.51 9.69
CA THR A 173 4.17 -5.18 10.15
C THR A 173 4.91 -4.13 9.32
N PHE A 174 4.17 -3.15 8.81
CA PHE A 174 4.69 -1.99 8.08
C PHE A 174 4.56 -0.76 8.97
N TYR A 175 5.61 0.01 9.07
CA TYR A 175 5.64 1.32 9.72
C TYR A 175 5.84 2.38 8.65
N TYR A 176 4.95 3.36 8.62
CA TYR A 176 4.97 4.49 7.69
C TYR A 176 5.46 5.70 8.46
N GLU A 177 6.64 6.16 8.14
CA GLU A 177 7.43 7.06 8.97
C GLU A 177 7.77 8.34 8.20
N GLU A 178 8.23 9.36 8.92
CA GLU A 178 8.74 10.63 8.41
C GLU A 178 7.72 11.33 7.46
N PRO A 179 6.46 11.55 7.92
CA PRO A 179 5.43 12.11 7.04
C PRO A 179 5.76 13.54 6.66
N LYS A 180 5.52 13.87 5.38
CA LYS A 180 5.57 15.21 4.83
C LYS A 180 4.23 15.57 4.22
N GLN A 181 3.89 16.86 4.25
CA GLN A 181 2.68 17.36 3.63
C GLN A 181 3.00 17.96 2.25
N ALA A 182 2.19 17.59 1.27
CA ALA A 182 2.21 18.19 -0.06
C ALA A 182 0.76 18.30 -0.55
N ASP A 183 0.37 19.47 -1.04
CA ASP A 183 -0.98 19.78 -1.54
C ASP A 183 -2.11 19.32 -0.58
N GLY A 184 -1.95 19.62 0.73
CA GLY A 184 -2.93 19.25 1.76
C GLY A 184 -2.95 17.77 2.16
N VAL A 185 -2.19 16.91 1.49
CA VAL A 185 -2.10 15.47 1.75
C VAL A 185 -0.83 15.15 2.55
N TRP A 186 -0.97 14.44 3.65
CA TRP A 186 0.17 13.88 4.38
C TRP A 186 0.59 12.56 3.75
N PHE A 187 1.88 12.41 3.48
CA PHE A 187 2.46 11.26 2.82
C PHE A 187 3.73 10.81 3.56
N PRO A 188 3.87 9.51 3.88
CA PRO A 188 5.09 8.99 4.50
C PRO A 188 6.25 9.06 3.51
N THR A 189 7.47 9.34 4.00
CA THR A 189 8.67 9.33 3.15
C THR A 189 9.59 8.16 3.45
N LYS A 190 9.21 7.31 4.40
CA LYS A 190 9.94 6.09 4.74
C LYS A 190 8.98 4.99 5.15
N VAL A 191 9.26 3.77 4.72
CA VAL A 191 8.53 2.57 5.12
C VAL A 191 9.50 1.53 5.64
N THR A 192 9.28 1.10 6.88
CA THR A 192 10.01 -0.01 7.50
C THR A 192 9.12 -1.24 7.59
N VAL A 193 9.59 -2.36 7.07
CA VAL A 193 8.89 -3.65 7.11
C VAL A 193 9.57 -4.56 8.10
N LYS A 194 8.80 -5.11 9.03
CA LYS A 194 9.25 -6.15 9.97
C LYS A 194 8.49 -7.44 9.74
N ASN A 195 9.18 -8.57 9.85
CA ASN A 195 8.58 -9.90 9.84
C ASN A 195 8.03 -10.29 11.23
N MET A 196 7.53 -11.51 11.35
CA MET A 196 6.94 -12.03 12.60
C MET A 196 7.92 -12.21 13.75
N ASP A 197 9.22 -12.32 13.46
CA ASP A 197 10.29 -12.35 14.47
C ASP A 197 10.67 -10.94 14.96
N ASN A 198 9.88 -9.91 14.57
CA ASN A 198 10.15 -8.49 14.82
C ASN A 198 11.50 -8.01 14.25
N LYS A 199 12.04 -8.72 13.25
CA LYS A 199 13.26 -8.33 12.54
C LYS A 199 12.93 -7.38 11.40
N VAL A 200 13.76 -6.34 11.23
CA VAL A 200 13.67 -5.46 10.05
C VAL A 200 14.03 -6.28 8.82
N ALA A 201 13.08 -6.45 7.92
CA ALA A 201 13.25 -7.18 6.68
C ALA A 201 13.51 -6.23 5.50
N GLY A 202 12.93 -5.05 5.52
CA GLY A 202 13.11 -4.06 4.48
C GLY A 202 12.92 -2.63 4.98
N VAL A 203 13.65 -1.69 4.35
CA VAL A 203 13.43 -0.25 4.52
C VAL A 203 13.46 0.39 3.14
N THR A 204 12.45 1.21 2.85
CA THR A 204 12.33 1.96 1.61
C THR A 204 12.14 3.43 1.95
N GLU A 205 12.88 4.30 1.27
CA GLU A 205 12.74 5.76 1.34
C GLU A 205 12.09 6.30 0.07
N TYR A 206 11.24 7.32 0.21
CA TYR A 206 10.57 7.98 -0.90
C TYR A 206 11.13 9.38 -1.08
N SER A 207 11.46 9.71 -2.33
CA SER A 207 11.99 11.02 -2.73
C SER A 207 11.23 11.57 -3.94
N GLY A 208 11.31 12.89 -4.13
CA GLY A 208 10.65 13.55 -5.25
C GLY A 208 9.12 13.45 -5.22
N VAL A 209 8.51 13.36 -4.03
CA VAL A 209 7.07 13.20 -3.86
C VAL A 209 6.35 14.42 -4.43
N ARG A 210 5.43 14.16 -5.37
CA ARG A 210 4.49 15.12 -5.95
C ARG A 210 3.09 14.57 -5.75
N ILE A 211 2.21 15.37 -5.17
CA ILE A 211 0.81 15.04 -4.92
C ILE A 211 -0.05 15.90 -5.84
N ASN A 212 -1.13 15.34 -6.38
CA ASN A 212 -2.11 16.01 -7.24
C ASN A 212 -1.46 16.73 -8.44
N GLY A 213 -0.43 16.11 -9.01
CA GLY A 213 0.33 16.66 -10.15
C GLY A 213 -0.37 16.55 -11.50
N GLY A 214 -1.59 16.00 -11.54
CA GLY A 214 -2.37 15.86 -12.77
C GLY A 214 -1.86 14.73 -13.67
N LEU A 215 -1.52 13.56 -13.11
CA LEU A 215 -1.08 12.41 -13.90
C LEU A 215 -2.14 12.03 -14.95
N SER A 216 -1.73 11.86 -16.20
CA SER A 216 -2.63 11.39 -17.25
C SER A 216 -3.07 9.95 -17.01
N ALA A 217 -4.35 9.64 -17.23
CA ALA A 217 -4.89 8.29 -17.17
C ALA A 217 -4.24 7.36 -18.23
N ASP A 218 -3.67 7.92 -19.28
CA ASP A 218 -2.98 7.16 -20.34
C ASP A 218 -1.76 6.40 -19.82
N LEU A 219 -1.15 6.87 -18.74
CA LEU A 219 -0.04 6.18 -18.08
C LEU A 219 -0.42 4.80 -17.51
N PHE A 220 -1.72 4.58 -17.30
CA PHE A 220 -2.27 3.37 -16.67
C PHE A 220 -3.10 2.51 -17.64
N LYS A 221 -3.00 2.76 -18.95
CA LYS A 221 -3.64 1.92 -19.97
C LYS A 221 -2.99 0.51 -19.99
N ILE A 222 -3.84 -0.51 -20.12
CA ILE A 222 -3.50 -1.94 -20.13
C ILE A 222 -3.92 -2.57 -21.45
#